data_e4c4d2a3b892ea13de6c3da17f2308e4
#
_entry.id   e4c4d2a3b892ea13de6c3da17f2308e4
#
_cell.length_a   1.000
_cell.length_b   1.000
_cell.length_c   1.000
_cell.angle_alpha   90.00
_cell.angle_beta   90.00
_cell.angle_gamma   90.00
#
_symmetry.space_group_name_H-M   'P 1'
#
loop_
_entity.id
_entity.type
_entity.pdbx_description
1 polymer ?
#
loop_
_entity_poly.entity_id
_entity_poly.type
_entity_poly.pdbx_seq_one_letter_code
_entity_poly.pdbx_strand_id
1 'polypeptide(L)'
;RTKVYLENDTALVGLGEAHYGGGQDQDIMAYLTVSTGVGGVRIVNGIIDQSAYGFEPGHQLVVSGGVPQELESLISGSAMFERYGKHPKEITDPKIWDEYAHLCAVGVYNTIVYWSPNAVVLGGSMFKEVGIKVSKVEEYVRSLLTIFPEMPLIKKAELGDLGGLYGGLAYLKTRVFL
;
A
#
# COMPACT_ATOMS: atom_id res chain seq x y z
N ARG A 1 12.44 32.95 -11.21
CA ARG A 1 12.90 31.59 -10.87
C ARG A 1 11.66 30.73 -10.58
N THR A 2 11.53 29.60 -11.23
CA THR A 2 10.44 28.65 -10.97
C THR A 2 10.79 27.83 -9.72
N LYS A 3 9.84 27.65 -8.80
CA LYS A 3 10.01 26.74 -7.66
C LYS A 3 9.94 25.31 -8.16
N VAL A 4 10.84 24.47 -7.67
CA VAL A 4 10.88 23.03 -7.95
C VAL A 4 10.71 22.30 -6.62
N TYR A 5 9.88 21.29 -6.62
CA TYR A 5 9.64 20.42 -5.47
C TYR A 5 10.04 19.00 -5.83
N LEU A 6 10.61 18.27 -4.88
CA LEU A 6 10.95 16.86 -5.00
C LEU A 6 10.18 16.10 -3.92
N GLU A 7 9.53 15.02 -4.31
CA GLU A 7 8.79 14.15 -3.39
C GLU A 7 8.93 12.69 -3.83
N ASN A 8 8.75 11.76 -2.91
CA ASN A 8 8.75 10.32 -3.19
C ASN A 8 7.56 9.97 -4.10
N ASP A 9 7.78 9.10 -5.09
CA ASP A 9 6.76 8.71 -6.06
C ASP A 9 5.58 7.96 -5.43
N THR A 10 5.86 7.03 -4.51
CA THR A 10 4.82 6.31 -3.74
C THR A 10 4.01 7.28 -2.87
N ALA A 11 4.67 8.27 -2.25
CA ALA A 11 3.99 9.29 -1.46
C ALA A 11 3.05 10.15 -2.33
N LEU A 12 3.48 10.49 -3.56
CA LEU A 12 2.60 11.20 -4.49
C LEU A 12 1.40 10.33 -4.91
N VAL A 13 1.59 9.05 -5.22
CA VAL A 13 0.46 8.18 -5.55
C VAL A 13 -0.52 8.09 -4.38
N GLY A 14 -0.03 7.90 -3.16
CA GLY A 14 -0.87 7.88 -1.96
C GLY A 14 -1.64 9.18 -1.75
N LEU A 15 -0.98 10.33 -1.97
CA LEU A 15 -1.63 11.64 -1.89
C LEU A 15 -2.72 11.79 -2.97
N GLY A 16 -2.47 11.29 -4.18
CA GLY A 16 -3.47 11.24 -5.25
C GLY A 16 -4.70 10.42 -4.85
N GLU A 17 -4.49 9.23 -4.32
CA GLU A 17 -5.57 8.35 -3.84
C GLU A 17 -6.37 8.98 -2.69
N ALA A 18 -5.72 9.75 -1.81
CA ALA A 18 -6.38 10.46 -0.72
C ALA A 18 -7.30 11.59 -1.23
N HIS A 19 -6.91 12.27 -2.29
CA HIS A 19 -7.68 13.42 -2.80
C HIS A 19 -8.69 13.07 -3.89
N TYR A 20 -8.42 12.04 -4.71
CA TYR A 20 -9.15 11.79 -5.95
C TYR A 20 -9.50 10.32 -6.19
N GLY A 21 -9.09 9.41 -5.31
CA GLY A 21 -9.29 7.97 -5.47
C GLY A 21 -9.90 7.29 -4.26
N GLY A 22 -9.48 6.06 -3.99
CA GLY A 22 -10.05 5.19 -2.95
C GLY A 22 -9.95 5.72 -1.51
N GLY A 23 -9.08 6.69 -1.26
CA GLY A 23 -8.85 7.28 0.07
C GLY A 23 -9.63 8.56 0.36
N GLN A 24 -10.53 9.00 -0.54
CA GLN A 24 -11.33 10.22 -0.33
C GLN A 24 -12.14 10.14 0.97
N ASP A 25 -12.34 11.31 1.60
CA ASP A 25 -13.14 11.50 2.81
C ASP A 25 -12.57 10.76 4.05
N GLN A 26 -11.25 10.47 4.06
CA GLN A 26 -10.59 9.86 5.20
C GLN A 26 -9.57 10.82 5.82
N ASP A 27 -9.70 11.07 7.13
CA ASP A 27 -8.78 11.95 7.87
C ASP A 27 -7.37 11.34 7.94
N ILE A 28 -7.29 10.03 8.16
CA ILE A 28 -6.02 9.29 8.21
C ILE A 28 -6.10 8.11 7.24
N MET A 29 -5.28 8.12 6.22
CA MET A 29 -5.20 7.05 5.23
C MET A 29 -3.79 6.49 5.16
N ALA A 30 -3.67 5.17 5.14
CA ALA A 30 -2.46 4.46 4.76
C ALA A 30 -2.56 4.04 3.28
N TYR A 31 -1.59 4.40 2.46
CA TYR A 31 -1.44 3.84 1.13
C TYR A 31 -0.32 2.81 1.13
N LEU A 32 -0.58 1.61 0.64
CA LEU A 32 0.41 0.58 0.42
C LEU A 32 0.42 0.17 -1.06
N THR A 33 1.60 0.14 -1.65
CA THR A 33 1.79 -0.35 -3.01
C THR A 33 2.61 -1.64 -3.01
N VAL A 34 2.13 -2.66 -3.71
CA VAL A 34 2.89 -3.88 -4.00
C VAL A 34 3.06 -3.98 -5.51
N SER A 35 4.31 -3.80 -5.95
CA SER A 35 4.71 -3.83 -7.36
C SER A 35 6.03 -4.58 -7.48
N THR A 36 7.04 -4.03 -8.14
CA THR A 36 8.41 -4.57 -8.15
C THR A 36 8.96 -4.71 -6.72
N GLY A 37 8.64 -3.72 -5.87
CA GLY A 37 8.88 -3.71 -4.43
C GLY A 37 7.59 -3.47 -3.65
N VAL A 38 7.73 -3.14 -2.34
CA VAL A 38 6.64 -2.78 -1.44
C VAL A 38 6.94 -1.43 -0.79
N GLY A 39 6.10 -0.45 -1.05
CA GLY A 39 6.21 0.89 -0.47
C GLY A 39 4.91 1.34 0.18
N GLY A 40 4.95 2.50 0.83
CA GLY A 40 3.73 3.09 1.37
C GLY A 40 3.93 4.49 1.93
N VAL A 41 2.83 5.11 2.27
CA VAL A 41 2.79 6.44 2.88
C VAL A 41 1.57 6.58 3.77
N ARG A 42 1.71 7.36 4.83
CA ARG A 42 0.60 7.79 5.68
C ARG A 42 0.20 9.20 5.29
N ILE A 43 -1.09 9.39 5.03
CA ILE A 43 -1.70 10.69 4.72
C ILE A 43 -2.59 11.09 5.88
N VAL A 44 -2.43 12.31 6.37
CA VAL A 44 -3.21 12.87 7.49
C VAL A 44 -3.82 14.18 7.04
N ASN A 45 -5.14 14.31 7.13
CA ASN A 45 -5.88 15.48 6.69
C ASN A 45 -5.53 15.93 5.26
N GLY A 46 -5.38 14.97 4.35
CA GLY A 46 -5.03 15.23 2.96
C GLY A 46 -3.60 15.70 2.71
N ILE A 47 -2.69 15.52 3.67
CA ILE A 47 -1.28 15.92 3.58
C ILE A 47 -0.41 14.70 3.87
N ILE A 48 0.70 14.56 3.14
CA ILE A 48 1.73 13.55 3.45
C ILE A 48 2.22 13.79 4.88
N ASP A 49 2.08 12.77 5.72
CA ASP A 49 2.47 12.87 7.13
C ASP A 49 3.97 13.06 7.29
N GLN A 50 4.35 13.81 8.31
CA GLN A 50 5.76 14.08 8.58
C GLN A 50 6.47 12.84 9.11
N SER A 51 7.65 12.60 8.56
CA SER A 51 8.53 11.52 8.99
C SER A 51 9.98 11.94 8.84
N ALA A 52 10.89 11.32 9.59
CA ALA A 52 12.32 11.64 9.51
C ALA A 52 12.96 11.08 8.23
N TYR A 53 12.54 9.88 7.79
CA TYR A 53 13.16 9.15 6.68
C TYR A 53 12.15 8.55 5.69
N GLY A 54 10.86 8.91 5.81
CA GLY A 54 9.78 8.29 5.05
C GLY A 54 9.15 7.09 5.79
N PHE A 55 8.24 6.43 5.08
CA PHE A 55 7.56 5.24 5.56
C PHE A 55 7.99 4.06 4.70
N GLU A 56 8.51 3.02 5.33
CA GLU A 56 9.06 1.85 4.65
C GLU A 56 8.35 0.55 5.08
N PRO A 57 7.05 0.41 4.77
CA PRO A 57 6.27 -0.76 5.20
C PRO A 57 6.74 -2.06 4.56
N GLY A 58 7.47 -2.02 3.46
CA GLY A 58 8.06 -3.20 2.82
C GLY A 58 9.16 -3.86 3.64
N HIS A 59 9.88 -3.08 4.46
CA HIS A 59 10.96 -3.54 5.32
C HIS A 59 10.50 -4.00 6.71
N GLN A 60 9.19 -4.01 6.98
CA GLN A 60 8.69 -4.64 8.20
C GLN A 60 9.00 -6.13 8.22
N LEU A 61 9.39 -6.64 9.38
CA LEU A 61 9.69 -8.05 9.53
C LEU A 61 8.41 -8.87 9.78
N VAL A 62 8.25 -9.92 8.99
CA VAL A 62 7.17 -10.91 9.11
C VAL A 62 7.80 -12.27 9.32
N VAL A 63 7.29 -13.05 10.27
CA VAL A 63 7.75 -14.42 10.48
C VAL A 63 7.08 -15.35 9.46
N SER A 64 7.87 -15.88 8.55
CA SER A 64 7.44 -16.86 7.55
C SER A 64 8.37 -18.06 7.59
N GLY A 65 7.81 -19.27 7.68
CA GLY A 65 8.62 -20.49 7.83
C GLY A 65 9.47 -20.53 9.12
N GLY A 66 9.05 -19.80 10.18
CA GLY A 66 9.79 -19.73 11.45
C GLY A 66 10.98 -18.76 11.45
N VAL A 67 11.20 -18.01 10.38
CA VAL A 67 12.31 -17.04 10.22
C VAL A 67 11.74 -15.65 9.94
N PRO A 68 12.26 -14.58 10.60
CA PRO A 68 11.93 -13.21 10.24
C PRO A 68 12.44 -12.88 8.83
N GLN A 69 11.56 -12.34 7.99
CA GLN A 69 11.85 -11.89 6.62
C GLN A 69 11.18 -10.55 6.37
N GLU A 70 11.74 -9.73 5.52
CA GLU A 70 11.11 -8.49 5.10
C GLU A 70 9.85 -8.79 4.26
N LEU A 71 8.78 -8.05 4.48
CA LEU A 71 7.53 -8.22 3.75
C LEU A 71 7.74 -8.14 2.24
N GLU A 72 8.59 -7.21 1.78
CA GLU A 72 8.92 -7.05 0.36
C GLU A 72 9.50 -8.33 -0.23
N SER A 73 10.40 -9.01 0.49
CA SER A 73 11.01 -10.26 0.04
C SER A 73 10.02 -11.44 -0.03
N LEU A 74 8.83 -11.26 0.56
CA LEU A 74 7.78 -12.29 0.58
C LEU A 74 6.72 -12.06 -0.50
N ILE A 75 6.32 -10.79 -0.76
CA ILE A 75 5.12 -10.50 -1.57
C ILE A 75 5.35 -9.63 -2.79
N SER A 76 6.54 -9.06 -2.99
CA SER A 76 6.82 -8.21 -4.16
C SER A 76 6.81 -9.01 -5.48
N GLY A 77 6.64 -8.31 -6.58
CA GLY A 77 6.74 -8.91 -7.91
C GLY A 77 8.13 -9.46 -8.21
N SER A 78 9.19 -8.80 -7.69
CA SER A 78 10.57 -9.31 -7.78
C SER A 78 10.74 -10.61 -7.01
N ALA A 79 10.25 -10.68 -5.78
CA ALA A 79 10.29 -11.90 -4.95
C ALA A 79 9.51 -13.05 -5.60
N MET A 80 8.36 -12.77 -6.23
CA MET A 80 7.60 -13.77 -6.98
C MET A 80 8.41 -14.28 -8.18
N PHE A 81 9.05 -13.38 -8.93
CA PHE A 81 9.87 -13.78 -10.08
C PHE A 81 11.06 -14.63 -9.63
N GLU A 82 11.75 -14.27 -8.56
CA GLU A 82 12.84 -15.07 -8.00
C GLU A 82 12.39 -16.47 -7.56
N ARG A 83 11.20 -16.56 -6.92
CA ARG A 83 10.67 -17.82 -6.40
C ARG A 83 10.16 -18.76 -7.48
N TYR A 84 9.51 -18.25 -8.53
CA TYR A 84 8.80 -19.06 -9.53
C TYR A 84 9.40 -19.00 -10.93
N GLY A 85 10.35 -18.10 -11.21
CA GLY A 85 10.93 -17.90 -12.54
C GLY A 85 9.93 -17.35 -13.58
N LYS A 86 8.82 -16.77 -13.12
CA LYS A 86 7.71 -16.26 -13.96
C LYS A 86 7.28 -14.88 -13.51
N HIS A 87 6.86 -14.07 -14.46
CA HIS A 87 6.24 -12.80 -14.10
C HIS A 87 4.89 -13.01 -13.40
N PRO A 88 4.50 -12.14 -12.44
CA PRO A 88 3.26 -12.27 -11.69
C PRO A 88 2.03 -12.53 -12.57
N LYS A 89 1.89 -11.82 -13.71
CA LYS A 89 0.79 -12.00 -14.65
C LYS A 89 0.69 -13.39 -15.30
N GLU A 90 1.75 -14.20 -15.22
CA GLU A 90 1.82 -15.57 -15.77
C GLU A 90 1.48 -16.63 -14.70
N ILE A 91 1.33 -16.21 -13.44
CA ILE A 91 0.97 -17.08 -12.32
C ILE A 91 -0.55 -17.26 -12.32
N THR A 92 -1.01 -18.44 -12.68
CA THR A 92 -2.45 -18.77 -12.77
C THR A 92 -2.97 -19.59 -11.60
N ASP A 93 -2.08 -20.12 -10.73
CA ASP A 93 -2.49 -20.91 -9.57
C ASP A 93 -3.11 -20.00 -8.48
N PRO A 94 -4.41 -20.18 -8.15
CA PRO A 94 -5.09 -19.37 -7.16
C PRO A 94 -4.55 -19.57 -5.74
N LYS A 95 -3.92 -20.71 -5.45
CA LYS A 95 -3.32 -20.98 -4.12
C LYS A 95 -2.12 -20.07 -3.85
N ILE A 96 -1.32 -19.79 -4.89
CA ILE A 96 -0.19 -18.87 -4.77
C ILE A 96 -0.72 -17.47 -4.44
N TRP A 97 -1.75 -17.01 -5.14
CA TRP A 97 -2.33 -15.70 -4.88
C TRP A 97 -3.02 -15.61 -3.51
N ASP A 98 -3.58 -16.69 -3.01
CA ASP A 98 -4.16 -16.75 -1.66
C ASP A 98 -3.06 -16.67 -0.59
N GLU A 99 -1.92 -17.38 -0.76
CA GLU A 99 -0.74 -17.24 0.10
C GLU A 99 -0.23 -15.79 0.13
N TYR A 100 -0.11 -15.15 -1.04
CA TYR A 100 0.32 -13.76 -1.14
C TYR A 100 -0.69 -12.80 -0.49
N ALA A 101 -1.98 -13.06 -0.61
CA ALA A 101 -3.02 -12.28 0.08
C ALA A 101 -2.91 -12.41 1.59
N HIS A 102 -2.64 -13.60 2.12
CA HIS A 102 -2.43 -13.83 3.54
C HIS A 102 -1.19 -13.10 4.07
N LEU A 103 -0.04 -13.21 3.40
CA LEU A 103 1.19 -12.50 3.77
C LEU A 103 1.01 -10.98 3.70
N CYS A 104 0.34 -10.49 2.65
CA CYS A 104 -0.02 -9.08 2.51
C CYS A 104 -0.91 -8.61 3.68
N ALA A 105 -1.87 -9.44 4.09
CA ALA A 105 -2.75 -9.13 5.21
C ALA A 105 -1.99 -8.97 6.54
N VAL A 106 -0.94 -9.75 6.77
CA VAL A 106 -0.04 -9.56 7.93
C VAL A 106 0.62 -8.19 7.89
N GLY A 107 1.13 -7.79 6.72
CA GLY A 107 1.73 -6.47 6.54
C GLY A 107 0.72 -5.33 6.72
N VAL A 108 -0.49 -5.50 6.20
CA VAL A 108 -1.60 -4.53 6.38
C VAL A 108 -2.01 -4.46 7.86
N TYR A 109 -2.12 -5.59 8.55
CA TYR A 109 -2.38 -5.63 10.00
C TYR A 109 -1.35 -4.81 10.78
N ASN A 110 -0.06 -5.04 10.54
CA ASN A 110 1.01 -4.28 11.19
C ASN A 110 0.90 -2.78 10.90
N THR A 111 0.62 -2.42 9.65
CA THR A 111 0.40 -1.02 9.26
C THR A 111 -0.78 -0.41 10.01
N ILE A 112 -1.89 -1.13 10.14
CA ILE A 112 -3.07 -0.68 10.90
C ILE A 112 -2.71 -0.45 12.37
N VAL A 113 -1.99 -1.37 12.97
CA VAL A 113 -1.60 -1.28 14.40
C VAL A 113 -0.67 -0.09 14.65
N TYR A 114 0.30 0.17 13.75
CA TYR A 114 1.29 1.23 13.96
C TYR A 114 0.84 2.60 13.46
N TRP A 115 0.06 2.66 12.38
CA TRP A 115 -0.32 3.93 11.76
C TRP A 115 -1.73 4.39 12.12
N SER A 116 -2.56 3.49 12.64
CA SER A 116 -3.94 3.75 13.07
C SER A 116 -4.77 4.53 12.04
N PRO A 117 -4.88 4.07 10.80
CA PRO A 117 -5.61 4.76 9.75
C PRO A 117 -7.12 4.50 9.84
N ASN A 118 -7.93 5.42 9.26
CA ASN A 118 -9.35 5.18 8.98
C ASN A 118 -9.55 4.27 7.77
N ALA A 119 -8.60 4.34 6.81
CA ALA A 119 -8.60 3.48 5.64
C ALA A 119 -7.20 3.06 5.22
N VAL A 120 -7.10 1.86 4.65
CA VAL A 120 -5.92 1.37 3.94
C VAL A 120 -6.27 1.22 2.47
N VAL A 121 -5.55 1.90 1.60
CA VAL A 121 -5.70 1.81 0.14
C VAL A 121 -4.55 0.99 -0.42
N LEU A 122 -4.89 -0.10 -1.12
CA LEU A 122 -3.94 -1.06 -1.69
C LEU A 122 -3.80 -0.87 -3.19
N GLY A 123 -2.59 -0.59 -3.64
CA GLY A 123 -2.26 -0.35 -5.04
C GLY A 123 -1.03 -1.11 -5.53
N GLY A 124 -0.64 -0.81 -6.78
CA GLY A 124 0.50 -1.45 -7.43
C GLY A 124 0.11 -2.59 -8.37
N SER A 125 1.11 -3.06 -9.13
CA SER A 125 0.88 -4.05 -10.19
C SER A 125 0.42 -5.42 -9.69
N MET A 126 0.72 -5.76 -8.43
CA MET A 126 0.32 -7.03 -7.81
C MET A 126 -1.17 -7.08 -7.44
N PHE A 127 -1.92 -5.97 -7.55
CA PHE A 127 -3.38 -5.91 -7.35
C PHE A 127 -4.18 -5.76 -8.65
N LYS A 128 -3.54 -5.97 -9.82
CA LYS A 128 -4.22 -5.95 -11.13
C LYS A 128 -5.08 -7.22 -11.30
N GLU A 129 -5.62 -7.47 -12.51
CA GLU A 129 -6.57 -8.57 -12.78
C GLU A 129 -6.04 -9.94 -12.33
N VAL A 130 -4.80 -10.25 -12.73
CA VAL A 130 -4.05 -11.40 -12.22
C VAL A 130 -3.22 -10.90 -11.07
N GLY A 131 -3.58 -11.27 -9.83
CA GLY A 131 -2.90 -10.72 -8.67
C GLY A 131 -3.64 -10.96 -7.36
N ILE A 132 -3.12 -10.33 -6.32
CA ILE A 132 -3.67 -10.33 -4.97
C ILE A 132 -5.08 -9.71 -4.98
N LYS A 133 -6.07 -10.42 -4.47
CA LYS A 133 -7.43 -9.90 -4.34
C LYS A 133 -7.59 -9.12 -3.04
N VAL A 134 -7.91 -7.83 -3.14
CA VAL A 134 -8.11 -6.95 -1.98
C VAL A 134 -9.15 -7.52 -1.01
N SER A 135 -10.22 -8.14 -1.52
CA SER A 135 -11.24 -8.80 -0.70
C SER A 135 -10.68 -9.95 0.15
N LYS A 136 -9.66 -10.68 -0.35
CA LYS A 136 -8.99 -11.73 0.42
C LYS A 136 -8.07 -11.13 1.49
N VAL A 137 -7.37 -10.06 1.17
CA VAL A 137 -6.58 -9.32 2.17
C VAL A 137 -7.49 -8.83 3.29
N GLU A 138 -8.64 -8.22 2.95
CA GLU A 138 -9.62 -7.76 3.93
C GLU A 138 -10.13 -8.90 4.83
N GLU A 139 -10.48 -10.05 4.23
CA GLU A 139 -10.93 -11.25 4.96
C GLU A 139 -9.88 -11.70 6.00
N TYR A 140 -8.61 -11.79 5.60
CA TYR A 140 -7.52 -12.16 6.50
C TYR A 140 -7.24 -11.10 7.56
N VAL A 141 -7.22 -9.81 7.21
CA VAL A 141 -7.06 -8.73 8.19
C VAL A 141 -8.17 -8.78 9.24
N ARG A 142 -9.41 -9.00 8.81
CA ARG A 142 -10.56 -9.12 9.71
C ARG A 142 -10.41 -10.27 10.71
N SER A 143 -9.78 -11.37 10.31
CA SER A 143 -9.51 -12.50 11.21
C SER A 143 -8.38 -12.24 12.21
N LEU A 144 -7.43 -11.36 11.86
CA LEU A 144 -6.28 -11.02 12.69
C LEU A 144 -6.55 -9.85 13.64
N LEU A 145 -7.33 -8.86 13.20
CA LEU A 145 -7.52 -7.59 13.90
C LEU A 145 -8.62 -7.71 14.96
N THR A 146 -8.19 -7.89 16.21
CA THR A 146 -9.10 -8.07 17.37
C THR A 146 -9.00 -6.95 18.39
N ILE A 147 -8.03 -6.04 18.24
CA ILE A 147 -7.72 -5.01 19.25
C ILE A 147 -8.52 -3.70 19.07
N PHE A 148 -9.05 -3.45 17.89
CA PHE A 148 -9.85 -2.25 17.61
C PHE A 148 -11.34 -2.58 17.56
N PRO A 149 -12.22 -1.66 18.03
CA PRO A 149 -13.67 -1.87 18.01
C PRO A 149 -14.23 -1.91 16.57
N GLU A 150 -13.59 -1.19 15.67
CA GLU A 150 -13.95 -1.12 14.25
C GLU A 150 -12.72 -1.36 13.39
N MET A 151 -12.90 -2.11 12.31
CA MET A 151 -11.84 -2.34 11.33
C MET A 151 -11.78 -1.15 10.36
N PRO A 152 -10.57 -0.61 10.06
CA PRO A 152 -10.42 0.38 9.00
C PRO A 152 -10.94 -0.13 7.66
N LEU A 153 -11.37 0.78 6.80
CA LEU A 153 -11.76 0.42 5.44
C LEU A 153 -10.53 -0.10 4.68
N ILE A 154 -10.67 -1.22 3.97
CA ILE A 154 -9.64 -1.72 3.08
C ILE A 154 -10.15 -1.60 1.65
N LYS A 155 -9.50 -0.75 0.86
CA LYS A 155 -9.93 -0.41 -0.50
C LYS A 155 -8.83 -0.68 -1.52
N LYS A 156 -9.23 -0.91 -2.75
CA LYS A 156 -8.32 -0.94 -3.89
C LYS A 156 -8.06 0.50 -4.36
N ALA A 157 -6.81 0.79 -4.77
CA ALA A 157 -6.45 2.02 -5.46
C ALA A 157 -7.25 2.20 -6.76
N GLU A 158 -7.75 3.41 -7.02
CA GLU A 158 -8.67 3.69 -8.11
C GLU A 158 -8.02 4.45 -9.28
N LEU A 159 -6.94 5.20 -9.01
CA LEU A 159 -6.33 6.08 -10.02
C LEU A 159 -5.37 5.35 -10.98
N GLY A 160 -5.00 4.11 -10.66
CA GLY A 160 -4.12 3.29 -11.49
C GLY A 160 -2.80 4.02 -11.84
N ASP A 161 -2.44 4.00 -13.12
CA ASP A 161 -1.18 4.57 -13.61
C ASP A 161 -1.15 6.11 -13.56
N LEU A 162 -2.29 6.77 -13.30
CA LEU A 162 -2.39 8.23 -13.16
C LEU A 162 -2.21 8.73 -11.71
N GLY A 163 -2.11 7.84 -10.73
CA GLY A 163 -2.04 8.19 -9.31
C GLY A 163 -0.96 9.21 -8.99
N GLY A 164 0.25 9.05 -9.54
CA GLY A 164 1.35 10.00 -9.34
C GLY A 164 1.09 11.39 -9.92
N LEU A 165 0.38 11.50 -11.05
CA LEU A 165 0.01 12.78 -11.64
C LEU A 165 -1.04 13.50 -10.79
N TYR A 166 -2.07 12.79 -10.34
CA TYR A 166 -3.06 13.34 -9.41
C TYR A 166 -2.44 13.74 -8.08
N GLY A 167 -1.50 12.95 -7.58
CA GLY A 167 -0.74 13.28 -6.37
C GLY A 167 0.11 14.53 -6.52
N GLY A 168 0.81 14.67 -7.64
CA GLY A 168 1.54 15.90 -7.98
C GLY A 168 0.63 17.12 -8.03
N LEU A 169 -0.56 17.00 -8.62
CA LEU A 169 -1.57 18.07 -8.63
C LEU A 169 -2.03 18.42 -7.21
N ALA A 170 -2.35 17.42 -6.36
CA ALA A 170 -2.73 17.64 -4.96
C ALA A 170 -1.60 18.32 -4.19
N TYR A 171 -0.37 17.84 -4.34
CA TYR A 171 0.82 18.38 -3.68
C TYR A 171 1.05 19.85 -4.02
N LEU A 172 0.94 20.23 -5.29
CA LEU A 172 1.09 21.61 -5.71
C LEU A 172 -0.03 22.50 -5.17
N LYS A 173 -1.28 22.03 -5.18
CA LYS A 173 -2.41 22.78 -4.62
C LYS A 173 -2.22 23.07 -3.12
N THR A 174 -1.76 22.13 -2.33
CA THR A 174 -1.51 22.34 -0.89
C THR A 174 -0.37 23.28 -0.60
N ARG A 175 0.57 23.49 -1.54
CA ARG A 175 1.74 24.38 -1.39
C ARG A 175 1.53 25.80 -1.93
N VAL A 176 0.57 25.98 -2.84
CA VAL A 176 0.29 27.29 -3.47
C VAL A 176 -0.72 28.09 -2.64
N PHE A 177 -1.56 27.43 -1.85
CA PHE A 177 -2.59 28.08 -1.05
C PHE A 177 -2.24 28.18 0.44
N LEU A 178 -1.02 27.82 0.84
CA LEU A 178 -0.37 28.11 2.11
C LEU A 178 0.67 29.21 1.97
#